data_780368dc97c6a39376b4cdf5702a71f7
#
_entry.id   780368dc97c6a39376b4cdf5702a71f7
#
_cell.length_a   1.000
_cell.length_b   1.000
_cell.length_c   1.000
_cell.angle_alpha   90.00
_cell.angle_beta   90.00
_cell.angle_gamma   90.00
#
_symmetry.space_group_name_H-M   'P 1'
#
loop_
_entity.id
_entity.type
_entity.pdbx_description
1 polymer ?
#
loop_
_entity_poly.entity_id
_entity_poly.type
_entity_poly.pdbx_seq_one_letter_code
_entity_poly.pdbx_strand_id
1 'polypeptide(L)'
;MIDHGKVEIKLEKVEVAFGRGTVDEHLVLRGIDLEVKKGQRISVIGSNGAGKTTLLNAIAGTVPICAGKVFIGGADRAGEREWMRARYVGRVRQDPLAGTAGGMSVLDNLALAARKGARRFVPSMTPKLRRELVARVAELGMGLENRLKENVNRLSGGQRQALTLLMAAISRPAVLLLDEHIAALDPRNADMVSALTKRFVQEYDLTSITVTHDMKRALDEGDRLVMMHDGRIIVDLEGEKKADMDVPKLIALFGKARGAAFVQDDALLR
;
A
#
# COMPACT_ATOMS: atom_id res chain seq x y z
N MET A 1 -23.69 4.01 -9.58
CA MET A 1 -23.05 2.92 -10.35
C MET A 1 -21.56 3.19 -10.33
N ILE A 2 -20.77 2.34 -9.68
CA ILE A 2 -19.30 2.50 -9.62
C ILE A 2 -18.76 1.93 -10.92
N ASP A 3 -18.01 2.73 -11.66
CA ASP A 3 -17.38 2.30 -12.92
C ASP A 3 -16.11 1.49 -12.62
N HIS A 4 -16.29 0.18 -12.31
CA HIS A 4 -15.20 -0.76 -12.05
C HIS A 4 -14.29 -1.02 -13.27
N GLY A 5 -14.60 -0.46 -14.44
CA GLY A 5 -13.76 -0.55 -15.64
C GLY A 5 -12.68 0.52 -15.73
N LYS A 6 -12.79 1.60 -14.93
CA LYS A 6 -11.84 2.72 -14.99
C LYS A 6 -10.52 2.36 -14.31
N VAL A 7 -9.41 2.59 -15.02
CA VAL A 7 -8.07 2.43 -14.46
C VAL A 7 -7.80 3.52 -13.44
N GLU A 8 -7.49 3.13 -12.20
CA GLU A 8 -7.17 4.05 -11.10
C GLU A 8 -5.67 4.31 -11.00
N ILE A 9 -4.85 3.26 -11.16
CA ILE A 9 -3.39 3.34 -11.20
C ILE A 9 -2.90 2.75 -12.50
N LYS A 10 -1.97 3.45 -13.17
CA LYS A 10 -1.25 2.91 -14.31
C LYS A 10 0.22 3.27 -14.21
N LEU A 11 1.06 2.26 -14.30
CA LEU A 11 2.51 2.38 -14.43
C LEU A 11 2.87 2.01 -15.86
N GLU A 12 3.65 2.85 -16.53
CA GLU A 12 4.16 2.60 -17.88
C GLU A 12 5.68 2.63 -17.85
N LYS A 13 6.30 1.46 -18.02
CA LYS A 13 7.76 1.26 -18.06
C LYS A 13 8.50 1.99 -16.94
N VAL A 14 7.96 1.87 -15.71
CA VAL A 14 8.52 2.57 -14.55
C VAL A 14 9.84 1.95 -14.15
N GLU A 15 10.89 2.79 -14.07
CA GLU A 15 12.21 2.43 -13.60
C GLU A 15 12.60 3.27 -12.39
N VAL A 16 13.28 2.62 -11.42
CA VAL A 16 13.84 3.27 -10.23
C VAL A 16 15.25 2.76 -10.03
N ALA A 17 16.20 3.69 -9.97
CA ALA A 17 17.61 3.43 -9.66
C ALA A 17 18.01 4.17 -8.38
N PHE A 18 18.83 3.52 -7.54
CA PHE A 18 19.51 4.14 -6.41
C PHE A 18 20.98 4.38 -6.73
N GLY A 19 21.59 5.35 -6.04
CA GLY A 19 23.00 5.71 -6.29
C GLY A 19 23.24 6.30 -7.67
N ARG A 20 22.24 6.92 -8.30
CA ARG A 20 22.33 7.41 -9.69
C ARG A 20 23.52 8.35 -9.90
N GLY A 21 24.31 8.05 -10.92
CA GLY A 21 25.52 8.81 -11.26
C GLY A 21 26.72 8.50 -10.35
N THR A 22 26.67 7.46 -9.53
CA THR A 22 27.79 6.95 -8.72
C THR A 22 28.17 5.54 -9.14
N VAL A 23 29.30 5.04 -8.63
CA VAL A 23 29.74 3.65 -8.88
C VAL A 23 28.80 2.59 -8.26
N ASP A 24 27.94 3.00 -7.33
CA ASP A 24 26.96 2.14 -6.66
C ASP A 24 25.56 2.24 -7.30
N GLU A 25 25.48 2.77 -8.53
CA GLU A 25 24.20 2.84 -9.23
C GLU A 25 23.65 1.45 -9.51
N HIS A 26 22.46 1.18 -9.01
CA HIS A 26 21.75 -0.07 -9.29
C HIS A 26 20.27 0.16 -9.57
N LEU A 27 19.77 -0.50 -10.62
CA LEU A 27 18.41 -0.44 -11.08
C LEU A 27 17.56 -1.44 -10.26
N VAL A 28 16.63 -0.92 -9.47
CA VAL A 28 15.75 -1.73 -8.57
C VAL A 28 14.41 -2.04 -9.20
N LEU A 29 13.81 -1.10 -9.95
CA LEU A 29 12.64 -1.40 -10.81
C LEU A 29 13.07 -1.28 -12.26
N ARG A 30 12.71 -2.30 -13.05
CA ARG A 30 13.23 -2.50 -14.40
C ARG A 30 12.08 -2.52 -15.42
N GLY A 31 11.50 -1.35 -15.67
CA GLY A 31 10.43 -1.19 -16.67
C GLY A 31 9.11 -1.84 -16.24
N ILE A 32 8.57 -1.45 -15.08
CA ILE A 32 7.31 -1.98 -14.56
C ILE A 32 6.13 -1.43 -15.36
N ASP A 33 5.35 -2.33 -15.93
CA ASP A 33 4.01 -2.07 -16.47
C ASP A 33 2.96 -2.70 -15.54
N LEU A 34 2.02 -1.89 -15.05
CA LEU A 34 0.95 -2.35 -14.16
C LEU A 34 -0.28 -1.45 -14.29
N GLU A 35 -1.44 -2.02 -14.57
CA GLU A 35 -2.71 -1.31 -14.51
C GLU A 35 -3.56 -1.87 -13.37
N VAL A 36 -4.16 -0.99 -12.56
CA VAL A 36 -5.04 -1.34 -11.44
C VAL A 36 -6.37 -0.66 -11.65
N LYS A 37 -7.45 -1.43 -11.71
CA LYS A 37 -8.80 -0.91 -11.86
C LYS A 37 -9.30 -0.32 -10.55
N LYS A 38 -10.22 0.64 -10.65
CA LYS A 38 -10.88 1.21 -9.47
C LYS A 38 -11.58 0.12 -8.65
N GLY A 39 -11.39 0.13 -7.33
CA GLY A 39 -11.94 -0.86 -6.41
C GLY A 39 -11.21 -2.22 -6.43
N GLN A 40 -10.23 -2.44 -7.34
CA GLN A 40 -9.47 -3.68 -7.41
C GLN A 40 -8.50 -3.80 -6.24
N ARG A 41 -8.39 -5.01 -5.68
CA ARG A 41 -7.47 -5.36 -4.61
C ARG A 41 -6.36 -6.24 -5.17
N ILE A 42 -5.13 -5.71 -5.19
CA ILE A 42 -3.95 -6.43 -5.68
C ILE A 42 -3.10 -6.87 -4.51
N SER A 43 -2.74 -8.16 -4.49
CA SER A 43 -1.69 -8.70 -3.63
C SER A 43 -0.38 -8.79 -4.41
N VAL A 44 0.70 -8.20 -3.87
CA VAL A 44 2.04 -8.25 -4.45
C VAL A 44 2.93 -9.11 -3.57
N ILE A 45 3.48 -10.17 -4.14
CA ILE A 45 4.42 -11.09 -3.47
C ILE A 45 5.73 -11.16 -4.25
N GLY A 46 6.74 -11.76 -3.66
CA GLY A 46 8.06 -11.93 -4.28
C GLY A 46 9.17 -12.07 -3.24
N SER A 47 10.35 -12.43 -3.69
CA SER A 47 11.53 -12.58 -2.82
C SER A 47 11.94 -11.25 -2.15
N ASN A 48 12.76 -11.35 -1.10
CA ASN A 48 13.41 -10.17 -0.53
C ASN A 48 14.30 -9.53 -1.58
N GLY A 49 14.26 -8.19 -1.67
CA GLY A 49 14.99 -7.46 -2.71
C GLY A 49 14.30 -7.41 -4.07
N ALA A 50 13.15 -8.05 -4.28
CA ALA A 50 12.44 -8.04 -5.58
C ALA A 50 11.90 -6.66 -6.01
N GLY A 51 12.00 -5.62 -5.17
CA GLY A 51 11.54 -4.27 -5.49
C GLY A 51 10.11 -3.95 -5.02
N LYS A 52 9.45 -4.82 -4.24
CA LYS A 52 8.05 -4.63 -3.79
C LYS A 52 7.81 -3.30 -3.06
N THR A 53 8.58 -3.03 -2.02
CA THR A 53 8.52 -1.76 -1.28
C THR A 53 8.89 -0.57 -2.17
N THR A 54 9.85 -0.75 -3.10
CA THR A 54 10.22 0.28 -4.07
C THR A 54 9.07 0.58 -5.04
N LEU A 55 8.29 -0.43 -5.46
CA LEU A 55 7.07 -0.24 -6.24
C LEU A 55 6.07 0.65 -5.51
N LEU A 56 5.78 0.35 -4.23
CA LEU A 56 4.90 1.21 -3.41
C LEU A 56 5.48 2.62 -3.24
N ASN A 57 6.80 2.74 -3.05
CA ASN A 57 7.49 4.02 -2.94
C ASN A 57 7.38 4.85 -4.24
N ALA A 58 7.51 4.23 -5.41
CA ALA A 58 7.35 4.89 -6.70
C ALA A 58 5.92 5.40 -6.92
N ILE A 59 4.89 4.61 -6.55
CA ILE A 59 3.48 5.02 -6.61
C ILE A 59 3.22 6.18 -5.63
N ALA A 60 3.73 6.09 -4.40
CA ALA A 60 3.57 7.12 -3.38
C ALA A 60 4.36 8.41 -3.67
N GLY A 61 5.36 8.36 -4.56
CA GLY A 61 6.26 9.50 -4.84
C GLY A 61 7.31 9.74 -3.75
N THR A 62 7.56 8.74 -2.91
CA THR A 62 8.61 8.76 -1.88
C THR A 62 10.01 8.61 -2.49
N VAL A 63 10.09 7.86 -3.61
CA VAL A 63 11.30 7.76 -4.43
C VAL A 63 11.03 8.31 -5.82
N PRO A 64 11.98 9.04 -6.42
CA PRO A 64 11.85 9.48 -7.80
C PRO A 64 11.99 8.29 -8.75
N ILE A 65 11.20 8.30 -9.83
CA ILE A 65 11.41 7.38 -10.95
C ILE A 65 12.48 7.97 -11.88
N CYS A 66 13.28 7.12 -12.54
CA CYS A 66 14.29 7.55 -13.52
C CYS A 66 13.78 7.44 -14.96
N ALA A 67 12.78 6.61 -15.22
CA ALA A 67 12.10 6.49 -16.51
C ALA A 67 10.64 6.05 -16.31
N GLY A 68 9.82 6.21 -17.36
CA GLY A 68 8.42 5.80 -17.37
C GLY A 68 7.45 6.86 -16.85
N LYS A 69 6.20 6.43 -16.58
CA LYS A 69 5.12 7.30 -16.08
C LYS A 69 4.33 6.62 -14.99
N VAL A 70 3.75 7.45 -14.10
CA VAL A 70 2.88 7.02 -12.99
C VAL A 70 1.58 7.79 -13.07
N PHE A 71 0.50 7.13 -13.48
CA PHE A 71 -0.83 7.74 -13.51
C PHE A 71 -1.62 7.34 -12.27
N ILE A 72 -2.28 8.32 -11.64
CA ILE A 72 -3.22 8.12 -10.53
C ILE A 72 -4.49 8.91 -10.86
N GLY A 73 -5.63 8.25 -10.88
CA GLY A 73 -6.90 8.87 -11.25
C GLY A 73 -6.89 9.43 -12.68
N GLY A 74 -6.14 8.81 -13.59
CA GLY A 74 -6.02 9.19 -15.00
C GLY A 74 -5.06 10.35 -15.29
N ALA A 75 -4.40 10.94 -14.30
CA ALA A 75 -3.43 12.02 -14.50
C ALA A 75 -2.00 11.53 -14.22
N ASP A 76 -1.04 11.92 -15.08
CA ASP A 76 0.38 11.64 -14.86
C ASP A 76 0.88 12.43 -13.64
N ARG A 77 1.39 11.68 -12.65
CA ARG A 77 1.90 12.18 -11.38
C ARG A 77 3.40 11.95 -11.21
N ALA A 78 4.11 11.50 -12.25
CA ALA A 78 5.52 11.11 -12.17
C ALA A 78 6.41 12.20 -11.53
N GLY A 79 6.18 13.47 -11.86
CA GLY A 79 6.90 14.62 -11.29
C GLY A 79 6.43 15.10 -9.92
N GLU A 80 5.34 14.55 -9.37
CA GLU A 80 4.83 14.98 -8.08
C GLU A 80 5.58 14.30 -6.92
N ARG A 81 5.91 15.09 -5.89
CA ARG A 81 6.51 14.60 -4.65
C ARG A 81 5.47 13.94 -3.74
N GLU A 82 5.91 13.15 -2.76
CA GLU A 82 5.08 12.40 -1.80
C GLU A 82 3.96 13.27 -1.18
N TRP A 83 4.27 14.47 -0.70
CA TRP A 83 3.28 15.35 -0.07
C TRP A 83 2.17 15.83 -1.03
N MET A 84 2.44 15.91 -2.33
CA MET A 84 1.43 16.21 -3.35
C MET A 84 0.55 14.99 -3.61
N ARG A 85 1.17 13.79 -3.73
CA ARG A 85 0.45 12.54 -3.96
C ARG A 85 -0.32 12.06 -2.73
N ALA A 86 0.04 12.51 -1.51
CA ALA A 86 -0.65 12.15 -0.27
C ALA A 86 -2.17 12.46 -0.30
N ARG A 87 -2.64 13.33 -1.18
CA ARG A 87 -4.08 13.58 -1.38
C ARG A 87 -4.81 12.45 -2.12
N TYR A 88 -4.09 11.61 -2.83
CA TYR A 88 -4.62 10.50 -3.64
C TYR A 88 -4.23 9.13 -3.08
N VAL A 89 -3.12 9.08 -2.33
CA VAL A 89 -2.51 7.86 -1.83
C VAL A 89 -2.61 7.83 -0.32
N GLY A 90 -3.26 6.78 0.21
CA GLY A 90 -3.16 6.38 1.60
C GLY A 90 -2.05 5.34 1.74
N ARG A 91 -1.28 5.38 2.81
CA ARG A 91 -0.20 4.43 3.01
C ARG A 91 -0.14 3.92 4.44
N VAL A 92 -0.04 2.60 4.59
CA VAL A 92 0.30 1.93 5.84
C VAL A 92 1.64 1.23 5.65
N ARG A 93 2.60 1.57 6.51
CA ARG A 93 3.95 1.02 6.46
C ARG A 93 4.08 -0.20 7.38
N GLN A 94 5.13 -0.98 7.19
CA GLN A 94 5.47 -2.10 8.05
C GLN A 94 5.69 -1.66 9.50
N ASP A 95 6.42 -0.56 9.71
CA ASP A 95 6.57 0.06 11.04
C ASP A 95 5.41 1.04 11.29
N PRO A 96 4.53 0.74 12.27
CA PRO A 96 3.41 1.63 12.61
C PRO A 96 3.84 3.00 13.13
N LEU A 97 5.06 3.13 13.68
CA LEU A 97 5.60 4.42 14.13
C LEU A 97 5.84 5.37 12.98
N ALA A 98 6.28 4.85 11.83
CA ALA A 98 6.54 5.65 10.63
C ALA A 98 5.28 6.31 10.04
N GLY A 99 4.08 5.85 10.42
CA GLY A 99 2.79 6.39 9.97
C GLY A 99 2.13 7.36 10.96
N THR A 100 2.73 7.60 12.14
CA THR A 100 2.13 8.39 13.21
C THR A 100 3.08 9.45 13.76
N ALA A 101 2.52 10.55 14.29
CA ALA A 101 3.25 11.52 15.11
C ALA A 101 3.22 11.01 16.56
N GLY A 102 4.20 10.16 16.93
CA GLY A 102 4.22 9.41 18.17
C GLY A 102 4.10 10.26 19.43
N GLY A 103 4.63 11.49 19.44
CA GLY A 103 4.52 12.46 20.53
C GLY A 103 3.15 13.14 20.67
N MET A 104 2.23 12.95 19.72
CA MET A 104 0.89 13.56 19.70
C MET A 104 -0.16 12.56 20.21
N SER A 105 -1.34 13.10 20.59
CA SER A 105 -2.47 12.27 21.01
C SER A 105 -3.08 11.50 19.84
N VAL A 106 -3.87 10.45 20.15
CA VAL A 106 -4.66 9.70 19.15
C VAL A 106 -5.54 10.66 18.34
N LEU A 107 -6.24 11.58 19.02
CA LEU A 107 -7.15 12.53 18.37
C LEU A 107 -6.41 13.52 17.45
N ASP A 108 -5.22 13.99 17.86
CA ASP A 108 -4.44 14.92 17.04
C ASP A 108 -3.88 14.23 15.78
N ASN A 109 -3.43 12.98 15.89
CA ASN A 109 -3.02 12.18 14.74
C ASN A 109 -4.16 12.02 13.73
N LEU A 110 -5.36 11.71 14.21
CA LEU A 110 -6.55 11.60 13.35
C LEU A 110 -6.94 12.94 12.72
N ALA A 111 -6.83 14.04 13.47
CA ALA A 111 -7.09 15.36 12.96
C ALA A 111 -6.14 15.76 11.82
N LEU A 112 -4.86 15.39 11.93
CA LEU A 112 -3.88 15.57 10.87
C LEU A 112 -4.25 14.75 9.63
N ALA A 113 -4.57 13.47 9.82
CA ALA A 113 -4.94 12.56 8.72
C ALA A 113 -6.22 12.99 7.98
N ALA A 114 -7.21 13.50 8.71
CA ALA A 114 -8.47 13.97 8.13
C ALA A 114 -8.30 15.27 7.32
N ARG A 115 -7.16 15.95 7.45
CA ARG A 115 -6.87 17.20 6.75
C ARG A 115 -6.13 16.93 5.44
N LYS A 116 -6.85 16.87 4.34
CA LYS A 116 -6.24 16.87 3.01
C LYS A 116 -6.17 18.29 2.42
N GLY A 117 -4.96 18.65 1.99
CA GLY A 117 -4.69 19.88 1.27
C GLY A 117 -4.50 21.14 2.14
N ALA A 118 -3.98 22.21 1.54
CA ALA A 118 -3.74 23.50 2.20
C ALA A 118 -5.07 24.20 2.47
N ARG A 119 -5.60 24.07 3.67
CA ARG A 119 -6.70 24.91 4.16
C ARG A 119 -6.12 26.04 5.00
N ARG A 120 -6.10 27.24 4.42
CA ARG A 120 -5.71 28.45 5.17
C ARG A 120 -6.83 28.82 6.15
N PHE A 121 -6.48 29.11 7.41
CA PHE A 121 -7.35 29.72 8.42
C PHE A 121 -8.62 28.95 8.84
N VAL A 122 -8.62 27.62 8.76
CA VAL A 122 -9.70 26.80 9.33
C VAL A 122 -9.22 26.15 10.64
N PRO A 123 -10.02 26.18 11.73
CA PRO A 123 -9.69 25.51 12.98
C PRO A 123 -9.31 24.04 12.75
N SER A 124 -8.28 23.57 13.43
CA SER A 124 -7.77 22.21 13.25
C SER A 124 -8.78 21.15 13.69
N MET A 125 -9.61 21.47 14.65
CA MET A 125 -10.63 20.60 15.22
C MET A 125 -11.94 21.37 15.40
N THR A 126 -12.96 20.99 14.62
CA THR A 126 -14.33 21.48 14.84
C THR A 126 -15.10 20.46 15.70
N PRO A 127 -16.15 20.88 16.44
CA PRO A 127 -16.99 19.93 17.19
C PRO A 127 -17.59 18.82 16.31
N LYS A 128 -17.91 19.13 15.06
CA LYS A 128 -18.41 18.14 14.08
C LYS A 128 -17.33 17.13 13.74
N LEU A 129 -16.15 17.60 13.33
CA LEU A 129 -15.03 16.71 13.00
C LEU A 129 -14.65 15.83 14.19
N ARG A 130 -14.60 16.39 15.40
CA ARG A 130 -14.29 15.62 16.61
C ARG A 130 -15.28 14.47 16.82
N ARG A 131 -16.59 14.71 16.68
CA ARG A 131 -17.61 13.64 16.81
C ARG A 131 -17.43 12.57 15.75
N GLU A 132 -17.18 12.95 14.49
CA GLU A 132 -16.91 12.02 13.39
C GLU A 132 -15.68 11.16 13.68
N LEU A 133 -14.56 11.75 14.13
CA LEU A 133 -13.34 11.03 14.45
C LEU A 133 -13.52 10.05 15.62
N VAL A 134 -14.25 10.46 16.67
CA VAL A 134 -14.56 9.60 17.81
C VAL A 134 -15.37 8.38 17.38
N ALA A 135 -16.40 8.57 16.55
CA ALA A 135 -17.19 7.48 16.00
C ALA A 135 -16.34 6.51 15.18
N ARG A 136 -15.45 7.02 14.31
CA ARG A 136 -14.55 6.19 13.51
C ARG A 136 -13.54 5.41 14.37
N VAL A 137 -13.04 6.00 15.44
CA VAL A 137 -12.13 5.27 16.37
C VAL A 137 -12.87 4.13 17.07
N ALA A 138 -14.12 4.35 17.48
CA ALA A 138 -14.92 3.30 18.12
C ALA A 138 -15.15 2.09 17.19
N GLU A 139 -15.23 2.31 15.87
CA GLU A 139 -15.35 1.24 14.88
C GLU A 139 -14.15 0.29 14.86
N LEU A 140 -12.98 0.69 15.39
CA LEU A 140 -11.81 -0.18 15.48
C LEU A 140 -12.03 -1.33 16.48
N GLY A 141 -12.93 -1.16 17.47
CA GLY A 141 -13.23 -2.20 18.48
C GLY A 141 -12.04 -2.50 19.42
N MET A 142 -11.11 -1.54 19.60
CA MET A 142 -9.86 -1.71 20.34
C MET A 142 -9.80 -0.83 21.61
N GLY A 143 -10.89 -0.21 22.01
CA GLY A 143 -10.97 0.66 23.19
C GLY A 143 -10.28 2.01 23.05
N LEU A 144 -9.85 2.39 21.83
CA LEU A 144 -9.15 3.63 21.56
C LEU A 144 -10.04 4.88 21.72
N GLU A 145 -11.35 4.72 21.61
CA GLU A 145 -12.34 5.78 21.86
C GLU A 145 -12.26 6.33 23.29
N ASN A 146 -11.79 5.54 24.25
CA ASN A 146 -11.56 5.93 25.65
C ASN A 146 -10.15 6.52 25.89
N ARG A 147 -9.27 6.47 24.88
CA ARG A 147 -7.85 6.83 24.96
C ARG A 147 -7.46 7.97 24.02
N LEU A 148 -8.42 8.76 23.56
CA LEU A 148 -8.24 9.81 22.54
C LEU A 148 -7.18 10.87 22.90
N LYS A 149 -6.98 11.16 24.18
CA LYS A 149 -5.99 12.11 24.68
C LYS A 149 -4.61 11.47 24.94
N GLU A 150 -4.52 10.15 24.87
CA GLU A 150 -3.27 9.48 25.11
C GLU A 150 -2.29 9.66 23.95
N ASN A 151 -1.01 9.69 24.30
CA ASN A 151 0.08 9.71 23.35
C ASN A 151 0.15 8.37 22.59
N VAL A 152 0.28 8.43 21.26
CA VAL A 152 0.32 7.24 20.41
C VAL A 152 1.47 6.28 20.78
N ASN A 153 2.57 6.78 21.33
CA ASN A 153 3.66 5.92 21.81
C ASN A 153 3.25 4.95 22.93
N ARG A 154 2.15 5.21 23.64
CA ARG A 154 1.63 4.34 24.70
C ARG A 154 0.67 3.24 24.21
N LEU A 155 0.36 3.23 22.93
CA LEU A 155 -0.50 2.22 22.33
C LEU A 155 0.27 0.91 22.11
N SER A 156 -0.44 -0.22 22.17
CA SER A 156 0.11 -1.50 21.72
C SER A 156 0.39 -1.48 20.21
N GLY A 157 1.21 -2.40 19.72
CA GLY A 157 1.51 -2.54 18.29
C GLY A 157 0.26 -2.67 17.43
N GLY A 158 -0.67 -3.55 17.83
CA GLY A 158 -1.95 -3.75 17.13
C GLY A 158 -2.85 -2.50 17.14
N GLN A 159 -2.97 -1.83 18.30
CA GLN A 159 -3.72 -0.57 18.41
C GLN A 159 -3.16 0.53 17.52
N ARG A 160 -1.84 0.65 17.50
CA ARG A 160 -1.16 1.65 16.64
C ARG A 160 -1.33 1.33 15.17
N GLN A 161 -1.24 0.06 14.79
CA GLN A 161 -1.44 -0.35 13.40
C GLN A 161 -2.88 -0.11 12.94
N ALA A 162 -3.88 -0.44 13.77
CA ALA A 162 -5.28 -0.14 13.48
C ALA A 162 -5.53 1.37 13.36
N LEU A 163 -4.91 2.19 14.22
CA LEU A 163 -4.96 3.64 14.12
C LEU A 163 -4.35 4.14 12.81
N THR A 164 -3.17 3.63 12.42
CA THR A 164 -2.49 4.00 11.17
C THR A 164 -3.34 3.62 9.96
N LEU A 165 -3.97 2.45 9.98
CA LEU A 165 -4.91 2.01 8.93
C LEU A 165 -6.09 2.96 8.82
N LEU A 166 -6.73 3.32 9.95
CA LEU A 166 -7.82 4.30 9.96
C LEU A 166 -7.38 5.65 9.41
N MET A 167 -6.20 6.15 9.83
CA MET A 167 -5.64 7.41 9.34
C MET A 167 -5.42 7.39 7.82
N ALA A 168 -4.94 6.28 7.27
CA ALA A 168 -4.73 6.13 5.84
C ALA A 168 -6.05 6.08 5.04
N ALA A 169 -7.09 5.45 5.60
CA ALA A 169 -8.39 5.24 4.95
C ALA A 169 -9.37 6.41 5.10
N ILE A 170 -9.31 7.15 6.23
CA ILE A 170 -10.32 8.17 6.61
C ILE A 170 -10.48 9.27 5.57
N SER A 171 -9.42 9.56 4.83
CA SER A 171 -9.40 10.57 3.78
C SER A 171 -9.94 10.06 2.44
N ARG A 172 -10.36 8.78 2.37
CA ARG A 172 -10.82 8.09 1.15
C ARG A 172 -9.87 8.30 -0.02
N PRO A 173 -8.64 7.82 0.07
CA PRO A 173 -7.67 7.97 -1.01
C PRO A 173 -8.12 7.21 -2.26
N ALA A 174 -7.59 7.58 -3.42
CA ALA A 174 -7.79 6.85 -4.67
C ALA A 174 -7.18 5.43 -4.58
N VAL A 175 -6.03 5.32 -3.90
CA VAL A 175 -5.38 4.03 -3.64
C VAL A 175 -4.86 3.94 -2.21
N LEU A 176 -5.01 2.76 -1.60
CA LEU A 176 -4.44 2.39 -0.31
C LEU A 176 -3.26 1.44 -0.53
N LEU A 177 -2.06 1.86 -0.14
CA LEU A 177 -0.84 1.08 -0.20
C LEU A 177 -0.54 0.47 1.16
N LEU A 178 -0.40 -0.85 1.21
CA LEU A 178 -0.21 -1.63 2.42
C LEU A 178 1.12 -2.41 2.30
N ASP A 179 2.13 -2.01 3.09
CA ASP A 179 3.47 -2.57 3.02
C ASP A 179 3.72 -3.47 4.23
N GLU A 180 3.51 -4.77 4.09
CA GLU A 180 3.69 -5.80 5.15
C GLU A 180 3.07 -5.39 6.50
N HIS A 181 1.95 -4.71 6.45
CA HIS A 181 1.34 -3.95 7.56
C HIS A 181 0.88 -4.80 8.76
N ILE A 182 0.90 -6.12 8.65
CA ILE A 182 0.53 -7.07 9.72
C ILE A 182 1.70 -7.98 10.14
N ALA A 183 2.84 -7.93 9.42
CA ALA A 183 3.93 -8.88 9.60
C ALA A 183 4.60 -8.81 10.99
N ALA A 184 4.63 -7.63 11.60
CA ALA A 184 5.25 -7.41 12.92
C ALA A 184 4.29 -7.60 14.10
N LEU A 185 3.05 -8.04 13.85
CA LEU A 185 2.02 -8.22 14.88
C LEU A 185 1.96 -9.69 15.34
N ASP A 186 1.56 -9.89 16.59
CA ASP A 186 1.17 -11.22 17.04
C ASP A 186 -0.08 -11.73 16.26
N PRO A 187 -0.32 -13.04 16.20
CA PRO A 187 -1.36 -13.63 15.33
C PRO A 187 -2.75 -13.04 15.56
N ARG A 188 -3.14 -12.80 16.81
CA ARG A 188 -4.47 -12.26 17.16
C ARG A 188 -4.64 -10.83 16.65
N ASN A 189 -3.64 -9.98 16.85
CA ASN A 189 -3.67 -8.61 16.35
C ASN A 189 -3.55 -8.56 14.82
N ALA A 190 -2.76 -9.44 14.21
CA ALA A 190 -2.67 -9.56 12.75
C ALA A 190 -4.03 -9.90 12.12
N ASP A 191 -4.77 -10.86 12.67
CA ASP A 191 -6.10 -11.23 12.17
C ASP A 191 -7.11 -10.09 12.35
N MET A 192 -7.06 -9.40 13.48
CA MET A 192 -7.92 -8.24 13.73
C MET A 192 -7.66 -7.11 12.75
N VAL A 193 -6.38 -6.73 12.54
CA VAL A 193 -6.01 -5.66 11.60
C VAL A 193 -6.31 -6.05 10.16
N SER A 194 -6.12 -7.33 9.78
CA SER A 194 -6.52 -7.84 8.46
C SER A 194 -8.03 -7.73 8.24
N ALA A 195 -8.85 -8.12 9.22
CA ALA A 195 -10.31 -7.97 9.16
C ALA A 195 -10.73 -6.48 9.03
N LEU A 196 -10.09 -5.57 9.79
CA LEU A 196 -10.31 -4.13 9.67
C LEU A 196 -9.91 -3.61 8.29
N THR A 197 -8.78 -4.07 7.74
CA THR A 197 -8.32 -3.70 6.39
C THR A 197 -9.36 -4.09 5.35
N LYS A 198 -9.81 -5.35 5.37
CA LYS A 198 -10.86 -5.84 4.45
C LYS A 198 -12.14 -5.01 4.55
N ARG A 199 -12.59 -4.74 5.79
CA ARG A 199 -13.79 -3.93 6.03
C ARG A 199 -13.65 -2.52 5.46
N PHE A 200 -12.54 -1.80 5.73
CA PHE A 200 -12.36 -0.43 5.25
C PHE A 200 -12.20 -0.36 3.73
N VAL A 201 -11.50 -1.32 3.12
CA VAL A 201 -11.38 -1.40 1.67
C VAL A 201 -12.75 -1.57 1.02
N GLN A 202 -13.61 -2.45 1.59
CA GLN A 202 -14.96 -2.69 1.08
C GLN A 202 -15.91 -1.52 1.36
N GLU A 203 -15.95 -0.99 2.60
CA GLU A 203 -16.86 0.09 3.01
C GLU A 203 -16.59 1.39 2.24
N TYR A 204 -15.33 1.70 1.98
CA TYR A 204 -14.93 2.93 1.30
C TYR A 204 -14.66 2.75 -0.20
N ASP A 205 -14.89 1.55 -0.74
CA ASP A 205 -14.61 1.19 -2.14
C ASP A 205 -13.20 1.60 -2.58
N LEU A 206 -12.20 1.25 -1.76
CA LEU A 206 -10.82 1.62 -2.01
C LEU A 206 -10.15 0.66 -2.99
N THR A 207 -9.42 1.21 -3.95
CA THR A 207 -8.40 0.45 -4.67
C THR A 207 -7.25 0.17 -3.71
N SER A 208 -6.73 -1.06 -3.65
CA SER A 208 -5.64 -1.38 -2.73
C SER A 208 -4.53 -2.20 -3.37
N ILE A 209 -3.29 -1.91 -2.96
CA ILE A 209 -2.10 -2.70 -3.31
C ILE A 209 -1.44 -3.14 -2.00
N THR A 210 -1.47 -4.44 -1.72
CA THR A 210 -0.93 -5.03 -0.50
C THR A 210 0.32 -5.83 -0.81
N VAL A 211 1.46 -5.42 -0.26
CA VAL A 211 2.69 -6.22 -0.25
C VAL A 211 2.66 -7.15 0.94
N THR A 212 2.89 -8.43 0.71
CA THR A 212 2.99 -9.45 1.76
C THR A 212 3.96 -10.55 1.36
N HIS A 213 4.54 -11.22 2.35
CA HIS A 213 5.29 -12.47 2.16
C HIS A 213 4.43 -13.72 2.47
N ASP A 214 3.23 -13.55 2.99
CA ASP A 214 2.27 -14.63 3.25
C ASP A 214 1.50 -14.96 1.98
N MET A 215 1.87 -16.07 1.33
CA MET A 215 1.26 -16.53 0.08
C MET A 215 -0.22 -16.91 0.25
N LYS A 216 -0.59 -17.47 1.40
CA LYS A 216 -1.98 -17.85 1.68
C LYS A 216 -2.85 -16.60 1.75
N ARG A 217 -2.45 -15.59 2.53
CA ARG A 217 -3.17 -14.31 2.61
C ARG A 217 -3.23 -13.61 1.26
N ALA A 218 -2.15 -13.63 0.47
CA ALA A 218 -2.13 -13.05 -0.86
C ALA A 218 -3.18 -13.67 -1.80
N LEU A 219 -3.39 -14.99 -1.69
CA LEU A 219 -4.44 -15.70 -2.43
C LEU A 219 -5.84 -15.37 -1.90
N ASP A 220 -6.03 -15.28 -0.59
CA ASP A 220 -7.35 -15.14 0.04
C ASP A 220 -7.88 -13.70 -0.01
N GLU A 221 -7.02 -12.68 0.06
CA GLU A 221 -7.41 -11.29 0.30
C GLU A 221 -7.50 -10.42 -0.97
N GLY A 222 -6.68 -10.68 -1.99
CA GLY A 222 -6.65 -9.90 -3.24
C GLY A 222 -7.58 -10.45 -4.33
N ASP A 223 -8.07 -9.61 -5.22
CA ASP A 223 -8.78 -10.01 -6.45
C ASP A 223 -7.78 -10.44 -7.54
N ARG A 224 -6.57 -9.88 -7.47
CA ARG A 224 -5.46 -10.13 -8.39
C ARG A 224 -4.17 -10.33 -7.60
N LEU A 225 -3.32 -11.23 -8.07
CA LEU A 225 -2.02 -11.54 -7.47
C LEU A 225 -0.92 -11.27 -8.47
N VAL A 226 0.06 -10.46 -8.05
CA VAL A 226 1.24 -10.09 -8.84
C VAL A 226 2.48 -10.63 -8.13
N MET A 227 3.38 -11.30 -8.87
CA MET A 227 4.67 -11.74 -8.35
C MET A 227 5.79 -10.92 -8.93
N MET A 228 6.67 -10.43 -8.06
CA MET A 228 7.87 -9.68 -8.45
C MET A 228 9.14 -10.47 -8.21
N HIS A 229 10.09 -10.33 -9.13
CA HIS A 229 11.45 -10.83 -9.02
C HIS A 229 12.42 -9.88 -9.77
N ASP A 230 13.55 -9.57 -9.17
CA ASP A 230 14.60 -8.71 -9.73
C ASP A 230 14.08 -7.43 -10.41
N GLY A 231 13.18 -6.74 -9.72
CA GLY A 231 12.61 -5.48 -10.19
C GLY A 231 11.60 -5.60 -11.34
N ARG A 232 11.14 -6.81 -11.68
CA ARG A 232 10.17 -7.08 -12.75
C ARG A 232 8.93 -7.77 -12.20
N ILE A 233 7.81 -7.61 -12.87
CA ILE A 233 6.61 -8.45 -12.67
C ILE A 233 6.81 -9.70 -13.54
N ILE A 234 6.85 -10.87 -12.90
CA ILE A 234 7.06 -12.15 -13.59
C ILE A 234 5.81 -13.01 -13.67
N VAL A 235 4.81 -12.76 -12.82
CA VAL A 235 3.52 -13.45 -12.82
C VAL A 235 2.43 -12.44 -12.50
N ASP A 236 1.30 -12.59 -13.18
CA ASP A 236 0.11 -11.77 -13.00
C ASP A 236 -1.14 -12.65 -13.15
N LEU A 237 -1.87 -12.84 -12.04
CA LEU A 237 -3.00 -13.76 -11.94
C LEU A 237 -4.27 -13.02 -11.53
N GLU A 238 -5.31 -13.09 -12.36
CA GLU A 238 -6.63 -12.51 -12.12
C GLU A 238 -7.72 -13.53 -12.52
N GLY A 239 -8.90 -13.42 -11.92
CA GLY A 239 -10.07 -14.24 -12.25
C GLY A 239 -9.84 -15.74 -12.05
N GLU A 240 -10.25 -16.56 -13.03
CA GLU A 240 -10.16 -18.03 -12.96
C GLU A 240 -8.72 -18.52 -12.72
N LYS A 241 -7.73 -17.89 -13.34
CA LYS A 241 -6.32 -18.25 -13.15
C LYS A 241 -5.87 -18.12 -11.70
N LYS A 242 -6.41 -17.11 -10.98
CA LYS A 242 -6.13 -16.94 -9.55
C LYS A 242 -6.98 -17.91 -8.71
N ALA A 243 -8.24 -18.12 -9.06
CA ALA A 243 -9.15 -19.00 -8.31
C ALA A 243 -8.67 -20.45 -8.24
N ASP A 244 -7.99 -20.93 -9.29
CA ASP A 244 -7.41 -22.28 -9.35
C ASP A 244 -6.07 -22.43 -8.62
N MET A 245 -5.52 -21.32 -8.03
CA MET A 245 -4.22 -21.35 -7.35
C MET A 245 -4.37 -21.77 -5.89
N ASP A 246 -3.46 -22.64 -5.49
CA ASP A 246 -3.11 -22.91 -4.10
C ASP A 246 -1.63 -22.59 -3.84
N VAL A 247 -1.20 -22.63 -2.58
CA VAL A 247 0.18 -22.29 -2.20
C VAL A 247 1.21 -23.20 -2.91
N PRO A 248 1.04 -24.54 -2.99
CA PRO A 248 1.95 -25.40 -3.74
C PRO A 248 2.07 -25.05 -5.23
N LYS A 249 0.95 -24.79 -5.91
CA LYS A 249 0.96 -24.39 -7.32
C LYS A 249 1.64 -23.04 -7.52
N LEU A 250 1.41 -22.11 -6.58
CA LEU A 250 2.02 -20.77 -6.61
C LEU A 250 3.54 -20.84 -6.46
N ILE A 251 4.05 -21.70 -5.57
CA ILE A 251 5.49 -21.96 -5.40
C ILE A 251 6.08 -22.55 -6.67
N ALA A 252 5.41 -23.55 -7.27
CA ALA A 252 5.86 -24.19 -8.51
C ALA A 252 5.90 -23.18 -9.68
N LEU A 253 4.86 -22.32 -9.78
CA LEU A 253 4.79 -21.27 -10.79
C LEU A 253 5.93 -20.26 -10.62
N PHE A 254 6.22 -19.84 -9.37
CA PHE A 254 7.33 -18.95 -9.05
C PHE A 254 8.68 -19.54 -9.46
N GLY A 255 8.92 -20.81 -9.15
CA GLY A 255 10.15 -21.51 -9.56
C GLY A 255 10.36 -21.52 -11.07
N LYS A 256 9.30 -21.82 -11.83
CA LYS A 256 9.32 -21.79 -13.31
C LYS A 256 9.54 -20.37 -13.87
N ALA A 257 8.80 -19.38 -13.37
CA ALA A 257 8.90 -17.99 -13.84
C ALA A 257 10.27 -17.40 -13.53
N ARG A 258 10.85 -17.70 -12.36
CA ARG A 258 12.20 -17.28 -11.99
C ARG A 258 13.27 -17.88 -12.91
N GLY A 259 13.16 -19.17 -13.25
CA GLY A 259 14.08 -19.82 -14.19
C GLY A 259 13.98 -19.22 -15.59
N ALA A 260 12.79 -18.92 -16.09
CA ALA A 260 12.57 -18.27 -17.38
C ALA A 260 13.10 -16.83 -17.41
N ALA A 261 12.94 -16.05 -16.33
CA ALA A 261 13.48 -14.68 -16.23
C ALA A 261 15.01 -14.68 -16.26
N PHE A 262 15.65 -15.63 -15.61
CA PHE A 262 17.12 -15.76 -15.62
C PHE A 262 17.67 -16.04 -17.03
N VAL A 263 16.99 -16.87 -17.82
CA VAL A 263 17.37 -17.20 -19.21
C VAL A 263 17.21 -15.97 -20.13
N GLN A 264 16.21 -15.12 -19.90
CA GLN A 264 16.02 -13.90 -20.69
C GLN A 264 17.10 -12.85 -20.42
N ASP A 265 17.50 -12.66 -19.16
CA ASP A 265 18.57 -11.72 -18.81
C ASP A 265 19.93 -12.17 -19.35
N ASP A 266 20.22 -13.48 -19.37
CA ASP A 266 21.46 -14.06 -19.94
C ASP A 266 21.51 -13.93 -21.48
N ALA A 267 20.35 -13.95 -22.15
CA ALA A 267 20.23 -13.76 -23.60
C ALA A 267 20.42 -12.29 -24.04
N LEU A 268 20.18 -11.31 -23.14
CA LEU A 268 20.40 -9.89 -23.39
C LEU A 268 21.84 -9.43 -23.12
N LEU A 269 22.63 -10.26 -22.42
CA LEU A 269 24.05 -10.01 -22.11
C LEU A 269 25.01 -10.65 -23.10
N ARG A 270 24.52 -11.37 -24.12
CA ARG A 270 25.27 -11.93 -25.25
C ARG A 270 25.00 -11.14 -26.52
#